data_a17c00a3ece24a577aa4bcc4d4b20e2c
#
_entry.id   a17c00a3ece24a577aa4bcc4d4b20e2c
#
_cell.length_a   1.000
_cell.length_b   1.000
_cell.length_c   1.000
_cell.angle_alpha   90.00
_cell.angle_beta   90.00
_cell.angle_gamma   90.00
#
_symmetry.space_group_name_H-M   'P 1'
#
loop_
_entity.id
_entity.type
_entity.pdbx_description
1 polymer ?
#
loop_
_entity_poly.entity_id
_entity_poly.type
_entity_poly.pdbx_seq_one_letter_code
_entity_poly.pdbx_strand_id
1 'polypeptide(L)'
;MTLLDLFGRNKQIIDWKKQLQKKTRQLVMGLSASTKALAIASSLEEQEKILVITSSQNEAERLASDLISLLGEEKVYTFLADDTPLAEFVFSSQEKIFARLEAMNFLSDKEKNGILIINVAASRLLLPQPDIFKKSELILSVTKEYNLDKLVNSLSRNGYKKVSQVLSQGEYSLRGDILDIFERSAQYPYRIEFFGDEIDGIRIFNPENQLSLENVEEILIEPVTDLLFTEEDYARGQKNLETALSTLIDPSLKSYLEEVLSSAREQFHHADIRKFLSFFYQKEWTILDYLPTHTPIFFDDFQKIMDKHAQFELEVANILTDDLQNSKALSNQQYFANNYQDYRKYKPATFFSNFHKGLGNLKFDALYQFNQYPMQEFFSQFPLLKEEINRFRKSDYTVVLQANSASS
;
A
#
# COMPACT_ATOMS: atom_id res chain seq x y z
N MET A 1 15.52 -27.81 7.56
CA MET A 1 14.72 -27.87 6.31
C MET A 1 13.38 -27.25 6.62
N THR A 2 13.12 -26.10 6.05
CA THR A 2 11.89 -25.35 6.28
C THR A 2 10.72 -25.93 5.46
N LEU A 3 9.50 -25.50 5.77
CA LEU A 3 8.32 -25.87 4.98
C LEU A 3 8.44 -25.35 3.52
N LEU A 4 9.02 -24.16 3.32
CA LEU A 4 9.30 -23.58 2.01
C LEU A 4 10.30 -24.43 1.21
N ASP A 5 11.37 -24.94 1.86
CA ASP A 5 12.34 -25.84 1.21
C ASP A 5 11.68 -27.14 0.69
N LEU A 6 10.77 -27.69 1.49
CA LEU A 6 10.03 -28.90 1.11
C LEU A 6 9.09 -28.65 -0.07
N PHE A 7 8.32 -27.57 0.02
CA PHE A 7 7.37 -27.19 -1.02
C PHE A 7 8.10 -26.84 -2.33
N GLY A 8 9.21 -26.11 -2.25
CA GLY A 8 10.05 -25.72 -3.39
C GLY A 8 10.67 -26.89 -4.16
N ARG A 9 10.73 -28.11 -3.60
CA ARG A 9 11.21 -29.33 -4.29
C ARG A 9 10.19 -29.93 -5.27
N ASN A 10 8.94 -29.50 -5.22
CA ASN A 10 7.92 -29.98 -6.16
C ASN A 10 8.30 -29.57 -7.60
N LYS A 11 8.32 -30.55 -8.53
CA LYS A 11 8.73 -30.33 -9.92
C LYS A 11 7.89 -29.28 -10.64
N GLN A 12 6.58 -29.21 -10.37
CA GLN A 12 5.69 -28.23 -10.96
C GLN A 12 6.00 -26.82 -10.42
N ILE A 13 6.33 -26.69 -9.14
CA ILE A 13 6.75 -25.41 -8.54
C ILE A 13 8.08 -24.95 -9.14
N ILE A 14 9.05 -25.85 -9.29
CA ILE A 14 10.34 -25.52 -9.92
C ILE A 14 10.14 -25.05 -11.37
N ASP A 15 9.30 -25.74 -12.14
CA ASP A 15 9.04 -25.36 -13.52
C ASP A 15 8.28 -24.03 -13.60
N TRP A 16 7.27 -23.81 -12.75
CA TRP A 16 6.54 -22.57 -12.65
C TRP A 16 7.47 -21.37 -12.33
N LYS A 17 8.34 -21.51 -11.33
CA LYS A 17 9.33 -20.49 -10.97
C LYS A 17 10.24 -20.13 -12.16
N LYS A 18 10.71 -21.13 -12.92
CA LYS A 18 11.50 -20.89 -14.14
C LYS A 18 10.74 -20.12 -15.22
N GLN A 19 9.43 -20.33 -15.34
CA GLN A 19 8.61 -19.60 -16.29
C GLN A 19 8.40 -18.13 -15.87
N LEU A 20 8.36 -17.81 -14.57
CA LEU A 20 8.31 -16.43 -14.09
C LEU A 20 9.49 -15.60 -14.62
N GLN A 21 10.68 -16.17 -14.65
CA GLN A 21 11.88 -15.51 -15.17
C GLN A 21 11.80 -15.22 -16.68
N LYS A 22 11.00 -15.99 -17.44
CA LYS A 22 10.83 -15.83 -18.89
C LYS A 22 9.80 -14.78 -19.30
N LYS A 23 9.25 -14.01 -18.36
CA LYS A 23 8.24 -12.97 -18.63
C LYS A 23 7.00 -13.49 -19.36
N THR A 24 6.51 -14.65 -18.93
CA THR A 24 5.36 -15.35 -19.49
C THR A 24 4.11 -15.16 -18.63
N ARG A 25 2.96 -15.59 -19.13
CA ARG A 25 1.71 -15.71 -18.36
C ARG A 25 1.46 -17.16 -18.00
N GLN A 26 1.23 -17.39 -16.72
CA GLN A 26 0.93 -18.73 -16.23
C GLN A 26 -0.45 -18.77 -15.60
N LEU A 27 -1.15 -19.88 -15.78
CA LEU A 27 -2.34 -20.23 -15.02
C LEU A 27 -1.97 -21.32 -14.02
N VAL A 28 -2.22 -21.08 -12.75
CA VAL A 28 -1.99 -21.99 -11.64
C VAL A 28 -3.33 -22.32 -11.00
N MET A 29 -3.68 -23.61 -10.99
CA MET A 29 -4.96 -24.09 -10.50
C MET A 29 -4.79 -25.11 -9.36
N GLY A 30 -5.81 -25.18 -8.50
CA GLY A 30 -5.88 -26.14 -7.42
C GLY A 30 -5.05 -25.80 -6.17
N LEU A 31 -4.48 -24.59 -6.11
CA LEU A 31 -3.90 -24.06 -4.87
C LEU A 31 -4.93 -23.19 -4.16
N SER A 32 -5.13 -23.40 -2.88
CA SER A 32 -6.05 -22.60 -2.04
C SER A 32 -5.44 -22.28 -0.68
N ALA A 33 -5.92 -21.23 -0.06
CA ALA A 33 -5.51 -20.80 1.28
C ALA A 33 -3.96 -20.78 1.46
N SER A 34 -3.45 -21.35 2.54
CA SER A 34 -2.02 -21.33 2.91
C SER A 34 -1.10 -21.98 1.87
N THR A 35 -1.61 -22.93 1.03
CA THR A 35 -0.81 -23.51 -0.03
C THR A 35 -0.50 -22.51 -1.14
N LYS A 36 -1.40 -21.57 -1.39
CA LYS A 36 -1.16 -20.45 -2.31
C LYS A 36 -0.08 -19.52 -1.73
N ALA A 37 -0.16 -19.19 -0.43
CA ALA A 37 0.87 -18.41 0.25
C ALA A 37 2.25 -19.09 0.17
N LEU A 38 2.33 -20.41 0.34
CA LEU A 38 3.57 -21.19 0.17
C LEU A 38 4.13 -21.07 -1.26
N ALA A 39 3.28 -21.14 -2.29
CA ALA A 39 3.71 -20.96 -3.66
C ALA A 39 4.27 -19.56 -3.91
N ILE A 40 3.56 -18.53 -3.46
CA ILE A 40 3.99 -17.12 -3.59
C ILE A 40 5.30 -16.91 -2.83
N ALA A 41 5.38 -17.33 -1.57
CA ALA A 41 6.57 -17.18 -0.74
C ALA A 41 7.80 -17.87 -1.36
N SER A 42 7.62 -19.09 -1.91
CA SER A 42 8.71 -19.84 -2.55
C SER A 42 9.24 -19.18 -3.81
N SER A 43 8.46 -18.28 -4.44
CA SER A 43 8.89 -17.58 -5.64
C SER A 43 9.73 -16.32 -5.35
N LEU A 44 9.71 -15.82 -4.11
CA LEU A 44 10.46 -14.62 -3.73
C LEU A 44 11.99 -14.83 -3.80
N GLU A 45 12.49 -16.04 -3.56
CA GLU A 45 13.93 -16.36 -3.65
C GLU A 45 14.53 -16.01 -5.02
N GLU A 46 13.72 -16.02 -6.08
CA GLU A 46 14.14 -15.79 -7.46
C GLU A 46 13.73 -14.40 -7.97
N GLN A 47 13.02 -13.63 -7.17
CA GLN A 47 12.48 -12.32 -7.52
C GLN A 47 12.82 -11.30 -6.41
N GLU A 48 13.17 -10.09 -6.81
CA GLU A 48 13.43 -9.02 -5.84
C GLU A 48 12.12 -8.49 -5.24
N LYS A 49 11.12 -8.28 -6.07
CA LYS A 49 9.79 -7.79 -5.68
C LYS A 49 8.69 -8.57 -6.39
N ILE A 50 7.59 -8.79 -5.69
CA ILE A 50 6.39 -9.43 -6.22
C ILE A 50 5.20 -8.56 -5.85
N LEU A 51 4.28 -8.35 -6.79
CA LEU A 51 2.96 -7.78 -6.51
C LEU A 51 1.90 -8.88 -6.50
N VAL A 52 1.05 -8.88 -5.48
CA VAL A 52 -0.16 -9.73 -5.44
C VAL A 52 -1.39 -8.84 -5.41
N ILE A 53 -2.33 -9.09 -6.31
CA ILE A 53 -3.61 -8.39 -6.38
C ILE A 53 -4.72 -9.33 -5.91
N THR A 54 -5.47 -8.91 -4.90
CA THR A 54 -6.62 -9.64 -4.34
C THR A 54 -7.92 -8.91 -4.66
N SER A 55 -9.06 -9.60 -4.56
CA SER A 55 -10.36 -9.00 -4.84
C SER A 55 -10.85 -8.07 -3.72
N SER A 56 -10.45 -8.30 -2.46
CA SER A 56 -10.93 -7.54 -1.30
C SER A 56 -9.84 -7.33 -0.26
N GLN A 57 -10.08 -6.36 0.65
CA GLN A 57 -9.22 -6.10 1.80
C GLN A 57 -9.07 -7.33 2.69
N ASN A 58 -10.15 -8.04 2.99
CA ASN A 58 -10.11 -9.24 3.85
C ASN A 58 -9.25 -10.36 3.24
N GLU A 59 -9.36 -10.60 1.92
CA GLU A 59 -8.51 -11.59 1.26
C GLU A 59 -7.04 -11.18 1.28
N ALA A 60 -6.75 -9.88 1.12
CA ALA A 60 -5.40 -9.33 1.23
C ALA A 60 -4.80 -9.52 2.62
N GLU A 61 -5.53 -9.19 3.67
CA GLU A 61 -5.08 -9.31 5.06
C GLU A 61 -4.83 -10.77 5.46
N ARG A 62 -5.70 -11.68 5.04
CA ARG A 62 -5.50 -13.12 5.27
C ARG A 62 -4.23 -13.63 4.58
N LEU A 63 -4.04 -13.27 3.32
CA LEU A 63 -2.84 -13.64 2.57
C LEU A 63 -1.58 -13.03 3.18
N ALA A 64 -1.65 -11.76 3.62
CA ALA A 64 -0.55 -11.10 4.32
C ALA A 64 -0.16 -11.84 5.61
N SER A 65 -1.14 -12.21 6.44
CA SER A 65 -0.91 -12.99 7.66
C SER A 65 -0.23 -14.34 7.37
N ASP A 66 -0.68 -15.07 6.35
CA ASP A 66 -0.07 -16.33 5.93
C ASP A 66 1.38 -16.11 5.47
N LEU A 67 1.64 -15.06 4.66
CA LEU A 67 2.97 -14.76 4.16
C LEU A 67 3.92 -14.25 5.24
N ILE A 68 3.45 -13.43 6.18
CA ILE A 68 4.21 -12.99 7.36
C ILE A 68 4.66 -14.20 8.19
N SER A 69 3.78 -15.17 8.39
CA SER A 69 4.10 -16.40 9.11
C SER A 69 5.19 -17.25 8.43
N LEU A 70 5.36 -17.09 7.11
CA LEU A 70 6.34 -17.83 6.31
C LEU A 70 7.66 -17.09 6.10
N LEU A 71 7.62 -15.77 5.98
CA LEU A 71 8.74 -14.95 5.51
C LEU A 71 9.24 -13.93 6.56
N GLY A 72 8.43 -13.62 7.58
CA GLY A 72 8.66 -12.49 8.49
C GLY A 72 7.97 -11.20 8.03
N GLU A 73 7.74 -10.28 8.97
CA GLU A 73 7.07 -9.00 8.71
C GLU A 73 7.86 -8.12 7.73
N GLU A 74 9.18 -8.16 7.79
CA GLU A 74 10.08 -7.34 6.97
C GLU A 74 10.06 -7.66 5.46
N LYS A 75 9.37 -8.73 5.06
CA LYS A 75 9.24 -9.17 3.66
C LYS A 75 7.84 -8.98 3.08
N VAL A 76 6.87 -8.56 3.88
CA VAL A 76 5.47 -8.50 3.47
C VAL A 76 4.92 -7.09 3.69
N TYR A 77 4.54 -6.44 2.61
CA TYR A 77 4.03 -5.09 2.59
C TYR A 77 2.59 -5.08 2.11
N THR A 78 1.77 -4.19 2.66
CA THR A 78 0.38 -4.03 2.26
C THR A 78 0.10 -2.60 1.80
N PHE A 79 -0.61 -2.46 0.68
CA PHE A 79 -1.15 -1.20 0.22
C PHE A 79 -2.64 -1.39 0.00
N LEU A 80 -3.46 -1.11 1.01
CA LEU A 80 -4.88 -1.43 1.04
C LEU A 80 -5.75 -0.18 1.04
N ALA A 81 -6.93 -0.31 0.44
CA ALA A 81 -8.01 0.66 0.50
C ALA A 81 -9.30 -0.02 0.96
N ASP A 82 -10.25 0.78 1.45
CA ASP A 82 -11.56 0.25 1.80
C ASP A 82 -12.27 -0.28 0.56
N ASP A 83 -12.90 -1.45 0.68
CA ASP A 83 -13.61 -2.09 -0.43
C ASP A 83 -14.83 -1.29 -0.90
N THR A 84 -15.29 -0.32 -0.11
CA THR A 84 -16.33 0.65 -0.46
C THR A 84 -15.71 2.01 -0.73
N PRO A 85 -15.91 2.62 -1.92
CA PRO A 85 -15.28 3.89 -2.28
C PRO A 85 -15.57 5.04 -1.30
N LEU A 86 -16.79 5.09 -0.75
CA LEU A 86 -17.19 6.14 0.19
C LEU A 86 -16.37 6.10 1.49
N ALA A 87 -16.11 4.91 2.03
CA ALA A 87 -15.35 4.74 3.26
C ALA A 87 -13.91 5.26 3.11
N GLU A 88 -13.31 5.10 1.93
CA GLU A 88 -11.96 5.60 1.65
C GLU A 88 -11.84 7.13 1.76
N PHE A 89 -12.89 7.87 1.41
CA PHE A 89 -12.88 9.34 1.53
C PHE A 89 -13.10 9.82 2.96
N VAL A 90 -13.81 9.07 3.79
CA VAL A 90 -14.28 9.53 5.10
C VAL A 90 -13.44 8.98 6.26
N PHE A 91 -12.93 7.75 6.15
CA PHE A 91 -12.41 6.98 7.28
C PHE A 91 -11.01 6.40 7.13
N SER A 92 -10.17 6.90 6.22
CA SER A 92 -8.79 6.39 6.14
C SER A 92 -8.07 6.60 7.48
N SER A 93 -7.80 5.52 8.21
CA SER A 93 -7.05 5.59 9.47
C SER A 93 -5.59 5.95 9.21
N GLN A 94 -4.94 6.57 10.19
CA GLN A 94 -3.51 6.91 10.11
C GLN A 94 -2.64 5.67 9.89
N GLU A 95 -2.97 4.57 10.54
CA GLU A 95 -2.29 3.27 10.39
C GLU A 95 -2.34 2.77 8.93
N LYS A 96 -3.50 2.89 8.26
CA LYS A 96 -3.66 2.51 6.86
C LYS A 96 -2.83 3.40 5.94
N ILE A 97 -2.80 4.71 6.20
CA ILE A 97 -1.95 5.66 5.46
C ILE A 97 -0.47 5.30 5.65
N PHE A 98 -0.03 5.02 6.87
CA PHE A 98 1.36 4.64 7.15
C PHE A 98 1.76 3.33 6.46
N ALA A 99 0.89 2.32 6.46
CA ALA A 99 1.14 1.09 5.71
C ALA A 99 1.28 1.33 4.20
N ARG A 100 0.47 2.25 3.63
CA ARG A 100 0.61 2.67 2.22
C ARG A 100 1.93 3.35 1.94
N LEU A 101 2.36 4.26 2.80
CA LEU A 101 3.64 4.96 2.68
C LEU A 101 4.82 3.98 2.79
N GLU A 102 4.73 3.00 3.71
CA GLU A 102 5.73 1.93 3.82
C GLU A 102 5.82 1.10 2.53
N ALA A 103 4.68 0.77 1.93
CA ALA A 103 4.64 0.07 0.65
C ALA A 103 5.24 0.91 -0.50
N MET A 104 4.99 2.22 -0.52
CA MET A 104 5.59 3.13 -1.51
C MET A 104 7.10 3.22 -1.33
N ASN A 105 7.60 3.30 -0.08
CA ASN A 105 9.02 3.23 0.24
C ASN A 105 9.64 1.91 -0.20
N PHE A 106 9.00 0.78 0.13
CA PHE A 106 9.45 -0.53 -0.32
C PHE A 106 9.63 -0.59 -1.84
N LEU A 107 8.68 -0.06 -2.61
CA LEU A 107 8.77 -0.07 -4.07
C LEU A 107 9.90 0.84 -4.60
N SER A 108 10.15 1.96 -3.94
CA SER A 108 11.17 2.94 -4.32
C SER A 108 12.60 2.51 -3.95
N ASP A 109 12.74 1.67 -2.93
CA ASP A 109 14.04 1.16 -2.46
C ASP A 109 14.48 -0.05 -3.28
N LYS A 110 15.61 0.07 -3.97
CA LYS A 110 16.15 -1.01 -4.83
C LYS A 110 16.79 -2.15 -4.04
N GLU A 111 17.21 -1.89 -2.80
CA GLU A 111 17.87 -2.89 -1.96
C GLU A 111 16.88 -3.82 -1.24
N LYS A 112 15.64 -3.34 -1.06
CA LYS A 112 14.59 -4.14 -0.42
C LYS A 112 14.01 -5.17 -1.38
N ASN A 113 13.86 -6.40 -0.90
CA ASN A 113 13.09 -7.45 -1.56
C ASN A 113 11.87 -7.84 -0.72
N GLY A 114 10.81 -8.29 -1.37
CA GLY A 114 9.59 -8.65 -0.64
C GLY A 114 8.35 -8.77 -1.54
N ILE A 115 7.22 -8.90 -0.88
CA ILE A 115 5.91 -9.10 -1.51
C ILE A 115 5.01 -7.92 -1.12
N LEU A 116 4.50 -7.22 -2.12
CA LEU A 116 3.45 -6.22 -1.93
C LEU A 116 2.10 -6.83 -2.23
N ILE A 117 1.15 -6.67 -1.31
CA ILE A 117 -0.24 -7.13 -1.47
C ILE A 117 -1.15 -5.91 -1.57
N ILE A 118 -1.97 -5.87 -2.61
CA ILE A 118 -2.98 -4.82 -2.80
C ILE A 118 -4.36 -5.44 -3.04
N ASN A 119 -5.42 -4.71 -2.72
CA ASN A 119 -6.77 -5.05 -3.14
C ASN A 119 -7.21 -4.21 -4.35
N VAL A 120 -8.33 -4.58 -4.96
CA VAL A 120 -8.91 -3.88 -6.12
C VAL A 120 -9.06 -2.38 -5.87
N ALA A 121 -9.65 -1.99 -4.75
CA ALA A 121 -9.85 -0.58 -4.41
C ALA A 121 -8.54 0.20 -4.36
N ALA A 122 -7.51 -0.37 -3.74
CA ALA A 122 -6.19 0.24 -3.61
C ALA A 122 -5.49 0.44 -4.97
N SER A 123 -5.69 -0.47 -5.91
CA SER A 123 -5.14 -0.36 -7.27
C SER A 123 -5.69 0.85 -8.06
N ARG A 124 -6.77 1.45 -7.55
CA ARG A 124 -7.50 2.55 -8.17
C ARG A 124 -7.25 3.90 -7.51
N LEU A 125 -6.54 3.94 -6.38
CA LEU A 125 -6.22 5.20 -5.72
C LEU A 125 -5.33 6.08 -6.59
N LEU A 126 -5.71 7.36 -6.71
CA LEU A 126 -4.86 8.37 -7.32
C LEU A 126 -3.73 8.73 -6.36
N LEU A 127 -2.51 8.64 -6.83
CA LEU A 127 -1.28 8.89 -6.06
C LEU A 127 -0.46 10.00 -6.72
N PRO A 128 0.48 10.62 -5.99
CA PRO A 128 1.48 11.48 -6.59
C PRO A 128 2.37 10.71 -7.56
N GLN A 129 3.08 11.43 -8.41
CA GLN A 129 4.09 10.82 -9.28
C GLN A 129 5.17 10.12 -8.44
N PRO A 130 5.66 8.92 -8.81
CA PRO A 130 6.58 8.13 -7.97
C PRO A 130 7.83 8.87 -7.47
N ASP A 131 8.43 9.74 -8.30
CA ASP A 131 9.63 10.50 -7.93
C ASP A 131 9.35 11.65 -6.95
N ILE A 132 8.11 12.15 -6.88
CA ILE A 132 7.71 13.20 -5.93
C ILE A 132 7.76 12.67 -4.51
N PHE A 133 7.30 11.43 -4.30
CA PHE A 133 7.34 10.79 -2.99
C PHE A 133 8.77 10.79 -2.41
N LYS A 134 9.74 10.33 -3.21
CA LYS A 134 11.16 10.30 -2.79
C LYS A 134 11.75 11.71 -2.58
N LYS A 135 11.37 12.68 -3.40
CA LYS A 135 11.82 14.08 -3.26
C LYS A 135 11.23 14.80 -2.05
N SER A 136 10.16 14.28 -1.47
CA SER A 136 9.52 14.85 -0.29
C SER A 136 10.19 14.44 1.02
N GLU A 137 11.12 13.51 0.99
CA GLU A 137 11.96 13.16 2.14
C GLU A 137 12.88 14.34 2.51
N LEU A 138 13.01 14.60 3.82
CA LEU A 138 13.87 15.65 4.35
C LEU A 138 14.98 15.00 5.18
N ILE A 139 16.23 15.23 4.78
CA ILE A 139 17.39 14.82 5.58
C ILE A 139 17.86 16.04 6.35
N LEU A 140 17.84 15.93 7.68
CA LEU A 140 18.32 16.98 8.59
C LEU A 140 19.59 16.51 9.29
N SER A 141 20.66 17.29 9.23
CA SER A 141 21.96 16.96 9.80
C SER A 141 22.48 18.12 10.64
N VAL A 142 23.14 17.80 11.75
CA VAL A 142 23.84 18.76 12.60
C VAL A 142 24.88 19.54 11.79
N THR A 143 25.09 20.81 12.11
CA THR A 143 26.01 21.74 11.44
C THR A 143 25.64 22.13 10.00
N LYS A 144 24.48 21.71 9.50
CA LYS A 144 23.95 22.19 8.22
C LYS A 144 22.94 23.32 8.42
N GLU A 145 22.90 24.23 7.46
CA GLU A 145 21.94 25.35 7.45
C GLU A 145 20.62 24.97 6.78
N TYR A 146 19.51 25.33 7.45
CA TYR A 146 18.15 25.11 6.94
C TYR A 146 17.31 26.35 7.25
N ASN A 147 16.66 26.88 6.24
CA ASN A 147 15.68 27.94 6.49
C ASN A 147 14.45 27.36 7.22
N LEU A 148 14.25 27.77 8.47
CA LEU A 148 13.24 27.22 9.37
C LEU A 148 11.82 27.36 8.83
N ASP A 149 11.48 28.50 8.19
CA ASP A 149 10.16 28.71 7.60
C ASP A 149 9.89 27.76 6.44
N LYS A 150 10.89 27.54 5.58
CA LYS A 150 10.79 26.56 4.49
C LYS A 150 10.66 25.14 5.01
N LEU A 151 11.38 24.80 6.07
CA LEU A 151 11.30 23.46 6.69
C LEU A 151 9.90 23.22 7.28
N VAL A 152 9.35 24.17 8.02
CA VAL A 152 8.00 24.11 8.58
C VAL A 152 6.94 24.00 7.49
N ASN A 153 7.08 24.75 6.40
CA ASN A 153 6.20 24.63 5.24
C ASN A 153 6.29 23.24 4.60
N SER A 154 7.50 22.67 4.48
CA SER A 154 7.70 21.31 3.95
C SER A 154 7.06 20.25 4.86
N LEU A 155 7.18 20.39 6.19
CA LEU A 155 6.51 19.49 7.15
C LEU A 155 4.99 19.54 6.98
N SER A 156 4.40 20.73 6.86
CA SER A 156 2.96 20.89 6.63
C SER A 156 2.53 20.22 5.31
N ARG A 157 3.30 20.39 4.23
CA ARG A 157 3.05 19.73 2.94
C ARG A 157 3.21 18.21 3.01
N ASN A 158 4.13 17.73 3.83
CA ASN A 158 4.37 16.31 4.07
C ASN A 158 3.34 15.69 5.03
N GLY A 159 2.36 16.44 5.49
CA GLY A 159 1.25 15.93 6.29
C GLY A 159 1.40 16.06 7.79
N TYR A 160 2.49 16.62 8.26
CA TYR A 160 2.69 16.78 9.70
C TYR A 160 1.74 17.82 10.27
N LYS A 161 1.10 17.46 11.39
CA LYS A 161 0.17 18.32 12.10
C LYS A 161 0.90 19.18 13.13
N LYS A 162 0.71 20.50 13.06
CA LYS A 162 1.24 21.41 14.07
C LYS A 162 0.46 21.27 15.38
N VAL A 163 1.19 21.04 16.49
CA VAL A 163 0.65 20.89 17.84
C VAL A 163 1.44 21.74 18.84
N SER A 164 0.88 21.96 20.03
CA SER A 164 1.62 22.64 21.12
C SER A 164 2.70 21.77 21.76
N GLN A 165 2.47 20.45 21.80
CA GLN A 165 3.39 19.45 22.32
C GLN A 165 3.24 18.17 21.49
N VAL A 166 4.35 17.60 21.06
CA VAL A 166 4.40 16.38 20.25
C VAL A 166 4.20 15.16 21.15
N LEU A 167 3.18 14.35 20.83
CA LEU A 167 2.83 13.11 21.56
C LEU A 167 2.69 11.89 20.64
N SER A 168 2.35 12.12 19.37
CA SER A 168 2.05 11.07 18.40
C SER A 168 2.83 11.26 17.10
N GLN A 169 3.06 10.15 16.40
CA GLN A 169 3.67 10.17 15.07
C GLN A 169 2.88 11.06 14.12
N GLY A 170 3.58 11.78 13.23
CA GLY A 170 2.99 12.73 12.30
C GLY A 170 2.71 14.12 12.91
N GLU A 171 3.20 14.39 14.12
CA GLU A 171 3.07 15.69 14.77
C GLU A 171 4.40 16.45 14.76
N TYR A 172 4.32 17.80 14.73
CA TYR A 172 5.45 18.67 14.98
C TYR A 172 5.05 19.86 15.86
N SER A 173 6.02 20.42 16.59
CA SER A 173 5.87 21.60 17.42
C SER A 173 7.06 22.53 17.23
N LEU A 174 6.82 23.81 17.00
CA LEU A 174 7.84 24.83 16.90
C LEU A 174 7.69 25.83 18.05
N ARG A 175 8.73 26.01 18.86
CA ARG A 175 8.80 26.89 20.01
C ARG A 175 10.12 27.67 19.99
N GLY A 176 10.10 28.89 19.46
CA GLY A 176 11.32 29.65 19.20
C GLY A 176 12.22 28.93 18.21
N ASP A 177 13.46 28.65 18.62
CA ASP A 177 14.46 27.96 17.82
C ASP A 177 14.48 26.43 18.04
N ILE A 178 13.43 25.87 18.66
CA ILE A 178 13.31 24.44 18.93
C ILE A 178 12.17 23.85 18.11
N LEU A 179 12.50 22.86 17.26
CA LEU A 179 11.57 22.11 16.44
C LEU A 179 11.50 20.66 16.92
N ASP A 180 10.37 20.27 17.48
CA ASP A 180 10.08 18.87 17.86
C ASP A 180 9.32 18.19 16.72
N ILE A 181 9.73 17.00 16.31
CA ILE A 181 9.07 16.22 15.23
C ILE A 181 8.95 14.77 15.65
N PHE A 182 7.77 14.16 15.49
CA PHE A 182 7.60 12.72 15.66
C PHE A 182 7.41 12.07 14.28
N GLU A 183 8.51 11.56 13.74
CA GLU A 183 8.55 10.87 12.46
C GLU A 183 7.75 9.55 12.52
N ARG A 184 7.11 9.14 11.42
CA ARG A 184 6.14 8.02 11.35
C ARG A 184 6.72 6.65 11.69
N SER A 185 8.00 6.40 11.38
CA SER A 185 8.69 5.13 11.63
C SER A 185 9.51 5.15 12.92
N ALA A 186 9.70 6.32 13.53
CA ALA A 186 10.48 6.47 14.75
C ALA A 186 9.73 5.98 15.98
N GLN A 187 10.46 5.36 16.90
CA GLN A 187 9.92 4.95 18.22
C GLN A 187 9.72 6.15 19.15
N TYR A 188 10.57 7.16 19.01
CA TYR A 188 10.57 8.39 19.81
C TYR A 188 10.72 9.62 18.92
N PRO A 189 10.18 10.78 19.33
CA PRO A 189 10.33 12.02 18.59
C PRO A 189 11.74 12.60 18.67
N TYR A 190 12.05 13.46 17.71
CA TYR A 190 13.29 14.22 17.62
C TYR A 190 13.07 15.65 18.07
N ARG A 191 14.01 16.20 18.83
CA ARG A 191 14.14 17.62 19.18
C ARG A 191 15.34 18.19 18.46
N ILE A 192 15.12 19.19 17.63
CA ILE A 192 16.10 19.85 16.78
C ILE A 192 16.26 21.27 17.32
N GLU A 193 17.47 21.62 17.71
CA GLU A 193 17.83 22.93 18.21
C GLU A 193 18.55 23.71 17.12
N PHE A 194 18.05 24.92 16.85
CA PHE A 194 18.62 25.82 15.85
C PHE A 194 19.40 26.95 16.50
N PHE A 195 20.49 27.38 15.88
CA PHE A 195 21.16 28.62 16.14
C PHE A 195 21.17 29.44 14.85
N GLY A 196 20.20 30.35 14.72
CA GLY A 196 19.89 31.00 13.44
C GLY A 196 19.33 29.96 12.44
N ASP A 197 19.96 29.80 11.29
CA ASP A 197 19.60 28.81 10.26
C ASP A 197 20.36 27.47 10.41
N GLU A 198 21.38 27.40 11.31
CA GLU A 198 22.17 26.19 11.54
C GLU A 198 21.53 25.28 12.59
N ILE A 199 21.56 23.96 12.36
CA ILE A 199 21.20 22.97 13.38
C ILE A 199 22.38 22.76 14.33
N ASP A 200 22.21 23.22 15.59
CA ASP A 200 23.19 23.07 16.67
C ASP A 200 23.20 21.68 17.26
N GLY A 201 22.04 21.01 17.31
CA GLY A 201 21.93 19.63 17.79
C GLY A 201 20.58 18.99 17.52
N ILE A 202 20.63 17.65 17.44
CA ILE A 202 19.43 16.80 17.28
C ILE A 202 19.43 15.78 18.40
N ARG A 203 18.31 15.67 19.13
CA ARG A 203 18.14 14.72 20.25
C ARG A 203 16.87 13.91 20.11
N ILE A 204 16.96 12.64 20.43
CA ILE A 204 15.80 11.78 20.67
C ILE A 204 15.29 12.08 22.07
N PHE A 205 13.98 12.21 22.26
CA PHE A 205 13.39 12.45 23.59
C PHE A 205 12.13 11.64 23.84
N ASN A 206 11.84 11.39 25.12
CA ASN A 206 10.61 10.71 25.52
C ASN A 206 9.43 11.71 25.52
N PRO A 207 8.35 11.46 24.75
CA PRO A 207 7.22 12.39 24.60
C PRO A 207 6.41 12.59 25.88
N GLU A 208 6.40 11.61 26.81
CA GLU A 208 5.62 11.69 28.06
C GLU A 208 6.28 12.59 29.10
N ASN A 209 7.59 12.43 29.33
CA ASN A 209 8.33 13.18 30.36
C ASN A 209 9.24 14.26 29.80
N GLN A 210 9.35 14.39 28.47
CA GLN A 210 10.15 15.39 27.75
C GLN A 210 11.67 15.31 27.98
N LEU A 211 12.17 14.22 28.55
CA LEU A 211 13.60 14.04 28.81
C LEU A 211 14.33 13.53 27.57
N SER A 212 15.49 14.12 27.29
CA SER A 212 16.39 13.65 26.24
C SER A 212 16.93 12.26 26.53
N LEU A 213 16.97 11.41 25.52
CA LEU A 213 17.45 10.02 25.60
C LEU A 213 18.82 9.90 24.95
N GLU A 214 19.00 10.39 23.73
CA GLU A 214 20.19 10.21 22.93
C GLU A 214 20.39 11.38 21.97
N ASN A 215 21.66 11.72 21.63
CA ASN A 215 22.00 12.64 20.58
C ASN A 215 22.22 11.88 19.26
N VAL A 216 21.79 12.47 18.14
CA VAL A 216 21.98 11.92 16.81
C VAL A 216 22.51 13.00 15.86
N GLU A 217 23.32 12.60 14.88
CA GLU A 217 23.96 13.52 13.93
C GLU A 217 23.09 13.84 12.72
N GLU A 218 22.23 12.90 12.33
CA GLU A 218 21.40 13.00 11.14
C GLU A 218 20.08 12.24 11.33
N ILE A 219 19.00 12.77 10.78
CA ILE A 219 17.69 12.14 10.76
C ILE A 219 17.05 12.23 9.39
N LEU A 220 16.26 11.24 9.04
CA LEU A 220 15.38 11.23 7.87
C LEU A 220 13.96 11.49 8.32
N ILE A 221 13.32 12.49 7.73
CA ILE A 221 11.90 12.82 7.94
C ILE A 221 11.13 12.47 6.67
N GLU A 222 10.31 11.46 6.75
CA GLU A 222 9.47 10.99 5.65
C GLU A 222 8.08 11.64 5.68
N PRO A 223 7.37 11.70 4.54
CA PRO A 223 5.98 12.15 4.51
C PRO A 223 5.08 11.27 5.40
N VAL A 224 4.07 11.86 6.01
CA VAL A 224 3.02 11.18 6.80
C VAL A 224 1.67 11.20 6.10
N THR A 225 1.64 11.59 4.83
CA THR A 225 0.48 11.58 3.94
C THR A 225 0.83 10.98 2.59
N ASP A 226 -0.12 10.29 1.98
CA ASP A 226 -0.06 9.83 0.59
C ASP A 226 -0.56 10.89 -0.42
N LEU A 227 -0.97 12.08 0.09
CA LEU A 227 -1.37 13.24 -0.70
C LEU A 227 -0.21 14.24 -0.79
N LEU A 228 0.62 14.09 -1.80
CA LEU A 228 1.74 14.98 -2.05
C LEU A 228 1.54 15.75 -3.34
N PHE A 229 1.80 17.04 -3.31
CA PHE A 229 1.69 17.94 -4.46
C PHE A 229 2.98 18.71 -4.64
N THR A 230 3.43 18.82 -5.88
CA THR A 230 4.42 19.83 -6.27
C THR A 230 3.74 21.21 -6.30
N GLU A 231 4.54 22.26 -6.32
CA GLU A 231 4.03 23.63 -6.59
C GLU A 231 3.26 23.69 -7.92
N GLU A 232 3.72 22.95 -8.94
CA GLU A 232 3.07 22.88 -10.25
C GLU A 232 1.73 22.15 -10.19
N ASP A 233 1.66 21.04 -9.44
CA ASP A 233 0.40 20.30 -9.25
C ASP A 233 -0.62 21.17 -8.54
N TYR A 234 -0.20 21.84 -7.47
CA TYR A 234 -1.05 22.74 -6.71
C TYR A 234 -1.57 23.90 -7.58
N ALA A 235 -0.67 24.58 -8.30
CA ALA A 235 -1.03 25.68 -9.21
C ALA A 235 -1.99 25.19 -10.33
N ARG A 236 -1.78 23.97 -10.85
CA ARG A 236 -2.66 23.34 -11.84
C ARG A 236 -4.05 23.08 -11.26
N GLY A 237 -4.13 22.44 -10.08
CA GLY A 237 -5.38 22.16 -9.41
C GLY A 237 -6.17 23.43 -9.10
N GLN A 238 -5.51 24.44 -8.55
CA GLN A 238 -6.11 25.74 -8.29
C GLN A 238 -6.67 26.37 -9.56
N LYS A 239 -5.88 26.44 -10.63
CA LYS A 239 -6.31 27.00 -11.91
C LYS A 239 -7.49 26.23 -12.52
N ASN A 240 -7.47 24.89 -12.47
CA ASN A 240 -8.55 24.07 -13.00
C ASN A 240 -9.87 24.31 -12.23
N LEU A 241 -9.80 24.36 -10.89
CA LEU A 241 -10.97 24.60 -10.06
C LEU A 241 -11.47 26.05 -10.17
N GLU A 242 -10.59 27.05 -10.24
CA GLU A 242 -10.98 28.45 -10.50
C GLU A 242 -11.63 28.62 -11.89
N THR A 243 -11.13 27.91 -12.88
CA THR A 243 -11.75 27.89 -14.24
C THR A 243 -13.14 27.29 -14.18
N ALA A 244 -13.31 26.16 -13.45
CA ALA A 244 -14.64 25.57 -13.25
C ALA A 244 -15.58 26.57 -12.52
N LEU A 245 -15.11 27.20 -11.44
CA LEU A 245 -15.87 28.20 -10.69
C LEU A 245 -16.36 29.37 -11.57
N SER A 246 -15.55 29.83 -12.51
CA SER A 246 -15.92 30.94 -13.40
C SER A 246 -17.07 30.62 -14.37
N THR A 247 -17.31 29.36 -14.65
CA THR A 247 -18.34 28.87 -15.58
C THR A 247 -19.57 28.32 -14.87
N LEU A 248 -19.54 28.16 -13.54
CA LEU A 248 -20.63 27.59 -12.77
C LEU A 248 -21.78 28.59 -12.59
N ILE A 249 -23.01 28.08 -12.81
CA ILE A 249 -24.27 28.79 -12.61
C ILE A 249 -24.84 28.44 -11.21
N ASP A 250 -24.61 27.22 -10.73
CA ASP A 250 -25.11 26.71 -9.45
C ASP A 250 -24.41 27.39 -8.26
N PRO A 251 -25.12 28.20 -7.45
CA PRO A 251 -24.50 28.89 -6.30
C PRO A 251 -24.03 27.94 -5.21
N SER A 252 -24.72 26.80 -5.03
CA SER A 252 -24.39 25.83 -3.97
C SER A 252 -23.08 25.14 -4.29
N LEU A 253 -22.91 24.65 -5.51
CA LEU A 253 -21.66 24.06 -5.99
C LEU A 253 -20.50 25.07 -5.96
N LYS A 254 -20.79 26.33 -6.31
CA LYS A 254 -19.77 27.39 -6.25
C LYS A 254 -19.27 27.60 -4.84
N SER A 255 -20.17 27.73 -3.86
CA SER A 255 -19.80 27.90 -2.44
C SER A 255 -18.99 26.71 -1.92
N TYR A 256 -19.40 25.48 -2.26
CA TYR A 256 -18.68 24.27 -1.88
C TYR A 256 -17.25 24.23 -2.46
N LEU A 257 -17.08 24.55 -3.74
CA LEU A 257 -15.75 24.56 -4.35
C LEU A 257 -14.85 25.68 -3.80
N GLU A 258 -15.42 26.85 -3.44
CA GLU A 258 -14.69 27.92 -2.79
C GLU A 258 -14.18 27.48 -1.40
N GLU A 259 -15.00 26.73 -0.65
CA GLU A 259 -14.60 26.12 0.62
C GLU A 259 -13.48 25.09 0.46
N VAL A 260 -13.60 24.16 -0.50
CA VAL A 260 -12.56 23.17 -0.83
C VAL A 260 -11.24 23.86 -1.18
N LEU A 261 -11.27 24.90 -2.02
CA LEU A 261 -10.08 25.66 -2.39
C LEU A 261 -9.46 26.41 -1.21
N SER A 262 -10.28 27.04 -0.36
CA SER A 262 -9.79 27.72 0.84
C SER A 262 -9.11 26.74 1.79
N SER A 263 -9.77 25.60 2.05
CA SER A 263 -9.23 24.54 2.90
C SER A 263 -7.94 23.93 2.34
N ALA A 264 -7.84 23.76 1.03
CA ALA A 264 -6.62 23.30 0.39
C ALA A 264 -5.45 24.28 0.50
N ARG A 265 -5.73 25.59 0.56
CA ARG A 265 -4.71 26.64 0.76
C ARG A 265 -4.16 26.66 2.18
N GLU A 266 -5.02 26.42 3.18
CA GLU A 266 -4.68 26.51 4.59
C GLU A 266 -4.12 25.20 5.16
N GLN A 267 -4.66 24.09 4.72
CA GLN A 267 -4.28 22.74 5.16
C GLN A 267 -4.27 21.81 3.97
N PHE A 268 -3.08 21.40 3.48
CA PHE A 268 -2.89 20.47 2.37
C PHE A 268 -3.59 19.10 2.53
N HIS A 269 -4.31 18.86 3.64
CA HIS A 269 -4.86 17.58 4.07
C HIS A 269 -6.38 17.59 4.32
N HIS A 270 -7.13 18.46 3.66
CA HIS A 270 -8.59 18.42 3.78
C HIS A 270 -9.11 17.10 3.17
N ALA A 271 -10.00 16.41 3.91
CA ALA A 271 -10.55 15.12 3.48
C ALA A 271 -11.15 15.18 2.07
N ASP A 272 -11.82 16.28 1.72
CA ASP A 272 -12.46 16.45 0.42
C ASP A 272 -11.48 16.65 -0.74
N ILE A 273 -10.20 17.02 -0.49
CA ILE A 273 -9.21 17.19 -1.55
C ILE A 273 -8.99 15.88 -2.33
N ARG A 274 -9.17 14.72 -1.68
CA ARG A 274 -9.07 13.40 -2.33
C ARG A 274 -10.07 13.24 -3.48
N LYS A 275 -11.24 13.84 -3.38
CA LYS A 275 -12.24 13.82 -4.46
C LYS A 275 -11.84 14.64 -5.68
N PHE A 276 -10.88 15.55 -5.52
CA PHE A 276 -10.44 16.50 -6.56
C PHE A 276 -9.05 16.21 -7.12
N LEU A 277 -8.40 15.11 -6.75
CA LEU A 277 -7.02 14.79 -7.16
C LEU A 277 -6.82 14.78 -8.68
N SER A 278 -7.83 14.39 -9.44
CA SER A 278 -7.79 14.41 -10.91
C SER A 278 -7.62 15.81 -11.52
N PHE A 279 -7.92 16.88 -10.75
CA PHE A 279 -7.67 18.26 -11.17
C PHE A 279 -6.25 18.73 -10.86
N PHE A 280 -5.61 18.13 -9.86
CA PHE A 280 -4.26 18.48 -9.41
C PHE A 280 -3.19 17.70 -10.17
N TYR A 281 -3.30 16.39 -10.27
CA TYR A 281 -2.29 15.56 -10.94
C TYR A 281 -2.37 15.66 -12.47
N GLN A 282 -1.21 15.64 -13.11
CA GLN A 282 -1.13 15.68 -14.58
C GLN A 282 -1.60 14.37 -15.21
N LYS A 283 -1.45 13.25 -14.50
CA LYS A 283 -1.78 11.89 -14.94
C LYS A 283 -2.37 11.11 -13.77
N GLU A 284 -3.17 10.11 -14.09
CA GLU A 284 -3.68 9.13 -13.13
C GLU A 284 -2.56 8.17 -12.69
N TRP A 285 -1.70 8.61 -11.78
CA TRP A 285 -0.72 7.75 -11.16
C TRP A 285 -1.37 6.87 -10.10
N THR A 286 -0.97 5.59 -10.05
CA THR A 286 -1.43 4.61 -9.07
C THR A 286 -0.24 3.83 -8.51
N ILE A 287 -0.47 2.98 -7.52
CA ILE A 287 0.59 2.12 -6.97
C ILE A 287 1.25 1.22 -8.03
N LEU A 288 0.54 0.93 -9.13
CA LEU A 288 1.08 0.15 -10.24
C LEU A 288 2.18 0.89 -11.01
N ASP A 289 2.17 2.22 -11.00
CA ASP A 289 3.20 3.04 -11.64
C ASP A 289 4.50 3.12 -10.82
N TYR A 290 4.47 2.73 -9.54
CA TYR A 290 5.64 2.63 -8.65
C TYR A 290 6.40 1.31 -8.83
N LEU A 291 5.81 0.32 -9.51
CA LEU A 291 6.43 -0.98 -9.68
C LEU A 291 7.70 -0.90 -10.54
N PRO A 292 8.80 -1.52 -10.12
CA PRO A 292 9.94 -1.74 -10.99
C PRO A 292 9.53 -2.48 -12.27
N THR A 293 10.22 -2.16 -13.36
CA THR A 293 9.97 -2.82 -14.65
C THR A 293 10.11 -4.33 -14.51
N HIS A 294 9.12 -5.08 -14.99
CA HIS A 294 9.07 -6.54 -14.98
C HIS A 294 8.82 -7.19 -13.62
N THR A 295 8.36 -6.44 -12.62
CA THR A 295 7.87 -7.05 -11.37
C THR A 295 6.80 -8.08 -11.68
N PRO A 296 6.92 -9.33 -11.20
CA PRO A 296 5.89 -10.35 -11.35
C PRO A 296 4.59 -9.93 -10.66
N ILE A 297 3.47 -10.09 -11.36
CA ILE A 297 2.16 -9.80 -10.80
C ILE A 297 1.37 -11.11 -10.66
N PHE A 298 0.87 -11.35 -9.46
CA PHE A 298 0.06 -12.50 -9.12
C PHE A 298 -1.39 -12.05 -8.88
N PHE A 299 -2.31 -12.60 -9.65
CA PHE A 299 -3.75 -12.34 -9.51
C PHE A 299 -4.37 -13.45 -8.68
N ASP A 300 -4.87 -13.11 -7.50
CA ASP A 300 -5.55 -14.05 -6.61
C ASP A 300 -7.03 -14.14 -6.98
N ASP A 301 -7.38 -15.11 -7.86
CA ASP A 301 -8.69 -15.29 -8.47
C ASP A 301 -9.09 -14.11 -9.39
N PHE A 302 -8.54 -14.13 -10.61
CA PHE A 302 -8.73 -13.06 -11.58
C PHE A 302 -10.20 -12.74 -11.88
N GLN A 303 -11.09 -13.76 -11.89
CA GLN A 303 -12.52 -13.52 -12.10
C GLN A 303 -13.10 -12.68 -10.97
N LYS A 304 -12.84 -13.03 -9.71
CA LYS A 304 -13.29 -12.23 -8.56
C LYS A 304 -12.75 -10.82 -8.59
N ILE A 305 -11.48 -10.65 -9.01
CA ILE A 305 -10.87 -9.32 -9.17
C ILE A 305 -11.66 -8.49 -10.18
N MET A 306 -11.99 -9.06 -11.35
CA MET A 306 -12.75 -8.36 -12.39
C MET A 306 -14.19 -8.07 -11.97
N ASP A 307 -14.85 -9.00 -11.29
CA ASP A 307 -16.19 -8.81 -10.74
C ASP A 307 -16.20 -7.68 -9.69
N LYS A 308 -15.17 -7.64 -8.83
CA LYS A 308 -15.01 -6.56 -7.83
C LYS A 308 -14.73 -5.22 -8.48
N HIS A 309 -13.94 -5.16 -9.56
CA HIS A 309 -13.78 -3.93 -10.34
C HIS A 309 -15.10 -3.42 -10.91
N ALA A 310 -15.91 -4.31 -11.49
CA ALA A 310 -17.21 -3.91 -12.02
C ALA A 310 -18.16 -3.40 -10.92
N GLN A 311 -18.17 -4.05 -9.76
CA GLN A 311 -18.92 -3.58 -8.60
C GLN A 311 -18.44 -2.22 -8.12
N PHE A 312 -17.12 -2.05 -7.96
CA PHE A 312 -16.50 -0.80 -7.52
C PHE A 312 -16.83 0.37 -8.46
N GLU A 313 -16.78 0.15 -9.78
CA GLU A 313 -17.20 1.15 -10.78
C GLU A 313 -18.64 1.59 -10.59
N LEU A 314 -19.56 0.65 -10.37
CA LEU A 314 -20.95 0.97 -10.16
C LEU A 314 -21.16 1.80 -8.88
N GLU A 315 -20.46 1.45 -7.79
CA GLU A 315 -20.50 2.20 -6.54
C GLU A 315 -19.93 3.62 -6.71
N VAL A 316 -18.81 3.77 -7.41
CA VAL A 316 -18.22 5.10 -7.73
C VAL A 316 -19.17 5.95 -8.56
N ALA A 317 -19.81 5.36 -9.58
CA ALA A 317 -20.81 6.06 -10.40
C ALA A 317 -22.02 6.54 -9.59
N ASN A 318 -22.49 5.72 -8.64
CA ASN A 318 -23.57 6.10 -7.74
C ASN A 318 -23.17 7.27 -6.83
N ILE A 319 -21.99 7.21 -6.20
CA ILE A 319 -21.48 8.30 -5.35
C ILE A 319 -21.34 9.60 -6.16
N LEU A 320 -20.76 9.53 -7.36
CA LEU A 320 -20.64 10.70 -8.22
C LEU A 320 -22.02 11.27 -8.61
N THR A 321 -22.99 10.41 -8.88
CA THR A 321 -24.36 10.84 -9.19
C THR A 321 -25.00 11.56 -8.00
N ASP A 322 -24.85 11.01 -6.80
CA ASP A 322 -25.35 11.62 -5.58
C ASP A 322 -24.64 12.96 -5.28
N ASP A 323 -23.32 13.02 -5.45
CA ASP A 323 -22.56 14.26 -5.26
C ASP A 323 -22.96 15.33 -6.31
N LEU A 324 -23.22 14.95 -7.57
CA LEU A 324 -23.74 15.86 -8.60
C LEU A 324 -25.13 16.41 -8.25
N GLN A 325 -26.04 15.56 -7.77
CA GLN A 325 -27.40 15.97 -7.36
C GLN A 325 -27.37 16.88 -6.13
N ASN A 326 -26.38 16.73 -5.25
CA ASN A 326 -26.21 17.53 -4.05
C ASN A 326 -25.27 18.74 -4.24
N SER A 327 -24.91 19.09 -5.46
CA SER A 327 -24.01 20.21 -5.78
C SER A 327 -22.65 20.11 -5.08
N LYS A 328 -22.05 18.90 -5.07
CA LYS A 328 -20.76 18.59 -4.46
C LYS A 328 -19.72 18.06 -5.43
N ALA A 329 -20.07 17.90 -6.69
CA ALA A 329 -19.17 17.40 -7.73
C ALA A 329 -19.30 18.18 -9.02
N LEU A 330 -18.20 18.15 -9.82
CA LEU A 330 -18.18 18.62 -11.20
C LEU A 330 -18.48 17.47 -12.15
N SER A 331 -19.12 17.76 -13.30
CA SER A 331 -19.55 16.75 -14.27
C SER A 331 -18.39 15.93 -14.88
N ASN A 332 -17.17 16.47 -14.88
CA ASN A 332 -15.97 15.81 -15.38
C ASN A 332 -15.07 15.31 -14.24
N GLN A 333 -15.57 15.22 -13.03
CA GLN A 333 -14.80 14.79 -11.87
C GLN A 333 -14.56 13.29 -11.89
N GLN A 334 -13.35 12.90 -11.51
CA GLN A 334 -12.92 11.52 -11.45
C GLN A 334 -12.33 11.25 -10.07
N TYR A 335 -12.96 10.32 -9.35
CA TYR A 335 -12.57 10.01 -7.96
C TYR A 335 -11.45 8.99 -7.86
N PHE A 336 -11.36 8.09 -8.82
CA PHE A 336 -10.39 6.98 -8.87
C PHE A 336 -9.85 6.79 -10.27
N ALA A 337 -8.68 6.21 -10.40
CA ALA A 337 -8.08 5.90 -11.69
C ALA A 337 -8.86 4.83 -12.47
N ASN A 338 -8.85 4.92 -13.80
CA ASN A 338 -9.55 4.01 -14.72
C ASN A 338 -8.62 2.98 -15.39
N ASN A 339 -7.47 2.69 -14.77
CA ASN A 339 -6.39 1.89 -15.37
C ASN A 339 -6.55 0.36 -15.24
N TYR A 340 -7.61 -0.14 -14.58
CA TYR A 340 -7.78 -1.58 -14.30
C TYR A 340 -7.94 -2.46 -15.55
N GLN A 341 -8.34 -1.90 -16.68
CA GLN A 341 -8.45 -2.65 -17.94
C GLN A 341 -7.09 -3.10 -18.48
N ASP A 342 -6.01 -2.50 -18.02
CA ASP A 342 -4.65 -2.77 -18.48
C ASP A 342 -3.99 -4.00 -17.84
N TYR A 343 -4.60 -4.63 -16.82
CA TYR A 343 -4.06 -5.84 -16.17
C TYR A 343 -3.69 -6.95 -17.14
N ARG A 344 -4.36 -7.02 -18.29
CA ARG A 344 -4.07 -8.00 -19.35
C ARG A 344 -2.73 -7.77 -20.06
N LYS A 345 -2.09 -6.61 -19.85
CA LYS A 345 -0.80 -6.27 -20.47
C LYS A 345 0.40 -6.73 -19.67
N TYR A 346 0.24 -6.98 -18.36
CA TYR A 346 1.36 -7.30 -17.50
C TYR A 346 1.99 -8.65 -17.79
N LYS A 347 3.32 -8.67 -17.80
CA LYS A 347 4.19 -9.84 -17.88
C LYS A 347 5.50 -9.54 -17.15
N PRO A 348 6.00 -10.47 -16.32
CA PRO A 348 5.43 -11.80 -16.01
C PRO A 348 4.16 -11.70 -15.16
N ALA A 349 3.24 -12.65 -15.34
CA ALA A 349 2.01 -12.68 -14.57
C ALA A 349 1.55 -14.11 -14.28
N THR A 350 1.15 -14.37 -13.05
CA THR A 350 0.53 -15.64 -12.62
C THR A 350 -0.93 -15.39 -12.23
N PHE A 351 -1.80 -16.20 -12.75
CA PHE A 351 -3.23 -16.17 -12.47
C PHE A 351 -3.57 -17.40 -11.64
N PHE A 352 -3.89 -17.21 -10.37
CA PHE A 352 -4.44 -18.25 -9.53
C PHE A 352 -5.94 -18.36 -9.79
N SER A 353 -6.42 -19.58 -9.98
CA SER A 353 -7.84 -19.84 -10.19
C SER A 353 -8.21 -21.23 -9.67
N ASN A 354 -9.42 -21.36 -9.17
CA ASN A 354 -9.97 -22.67 -8.82
C ASN A 354 -10.60 -23.38 -10.04
N PHE A 355 -10.94 -22.64 -11.10
CA PHE A 355 -11.63 -23.16 -12.28
C PHE A 355 -11.07 -22.55 -13.57
N HIS A 356 -11.21 -23.27 -14.68
CA HIS A 356 -10.87 -22.77 -16.02
C HIS A 356 -11.82 -21.68 -16.56
N LYS A 357 -12.91 -21.39 -15.85
CA LYS A 357 -13.93 -20.42 -16.27
C LYS A 357 -13.59 -19.02 -15.80
N GLY A 358 -14.06 -18.00 -16.53
CA GLY A 358 -13.94 -16.59 -16.11
C GLY A 358 -12.65 -15.89 -16.50
N LEU A 359 -11.76 -16.56 -17.23
CA LEU A 359 -10.46 -16.00 -17.63
C LEU A 359 -10.54 -15.21 -18.97
N GLY A 360 -11.72 -15.13 -19.58
CA GLY A 360 -11.96 -14.43 -20.84
C GLY A 360 -11.07 -14.93 -21.97
N ASN A 361 -10.54 -13.98 -22.78
CA ASN A 361 -9.66 -14.30 -23.91
C ASN A 361 -8.16 -14.29 -23.52
N LEU A 362 -7.81 -14.50 -22.24
CA LEU A 362 -6.43 -14.57 -21.81
C LEU A 362 -5.75 -15.82 -22.39
N LYS A 363 -4.59 -15.61 -23.02
CA LYS A 363 -3.73 -16.69 -23.48
C LYS A 363 -2.63 -16.92 -22.47
N PHE A 364 -2.41 -18.17 -22.09
CA PHE A 364 -1.40 -18.60 -21.14
C PHE A 364 -0.28 -19.34 -21.87
N ASP A 365 0.95 -19.05 -21.47
CA ASP A 365 2.15 -19.70 -21.99
C ASP A 365 2.41 -21.05 -21.28
N ALA A 366 1.92 -21.19 -20.02
CA ALA A 366 2.00 -22.42 -19.24
C ALA A 366 0.77 -22.60 -18.34
N LEU A 367 0.42 -23.88 -18.09
CA LEU A 367 -0.70 -24.28 -17.24
C LEU A 367 -0.19 -25.26 -16.18
N TYR A 368 -0.51 -25.00 -14.93
CA TYR A 368 -0.16 -25.84 -13.78
C TYR A 368 -1.42 -26.24 -13.04
N GLN A 369 -1.57 -27.55 -12.82
CA GLN A 369 -2.68 -28.11 -12.05
C GLN A 369 -2.13 -28.83 -10.82
N PHE A 370 -2.49 -28.33 -9.65
CA PHE A 370 -2.17 -28.94 -8.36
C PHE A 370 -3.40 -29.67 -7.83
N ASN A 371 -3.18 -30.83 -7.26
CA ASN A 371 -4.21 -31.59 -6.57
C ASN A 371 -4.04 -31.37 -5.07
N GLN A 372 -4.92 -30.59 -4.49
CA GLN A 372 -4.97 -30.32 -3.07
C GLN A 372 -6.23 -30.98 -2.49
N TYR A 373 -6.06 -31.73 -1.41
CA TYR A 373 -7.13 -32.32 -0.66
C TYR A 373 -7.23 -31.68 0.72
N PRO A 374 -8.44 -31.33 1.20
CA PRO A 374 -8.60 -30.81 2.55
C PRO A 374 -8.18 -31.89 3.56
N MET A 375 -7.43 -31.48 4.57
CA MET A 375 -7.15 -32.35 5.71
C MET A 375 -8.37 -32.47 6.60
N GLN A 376 -8.58 -33.64 7.19
CA GLN A 376 -9.58 -33.87 8.21
C GLN A 376 -9.24 -33.08 9.45
N GLU A 377 -10.21 -32.45 10.09
CA GLU A 377 -10.05 -31.83 11.41
C GLU A 377 -10.03 -32.90 12.49
N PHE A 378 -9.08 -32.83 13.39
CA PHE A 378 -8.86 -33.87 14.42
C PHE A 378 -9.45 -33.50 15.80
N PHE A 379 -9.92 -32.28 15.99
CA PHE A 379 -10.60 -31.81 17.22
C PHE A 379 -9.93 -32.28 18.53
N SER A 380 -8.59 -32.16 18.61
CA SER A 380 -7.75 -32.64 19.74
C SER A 380 -7.75 -34.16 19.93
N GLN A 381 -8.19 -34.95 18.98
CA GLN A 381 -8.16 -36.40 19.02
C GLN A 381 -6.80 -36.95 18.52
N PHE A 382 -5.79 -36.89 19.38
CA PHE A 382 -4.42 -37.32 19.07
C PHE A 382 -4.30 -38.78 18.53
N PRO A 383 -5.10 -39.77 18.96
CA PRO A 383 -5.05 -41.11 18.38
C PRO A 383 -5.37 -41.12 16.89
N LEU A 384 -6.41 -40.39 16.46
CA LEU A 384 -6.78 -40.29 15.03
C LEU A 384 -5.70 -39.57 14.22
N LEU A 385 -5.14 -38.48 14.76
CA LEU A 385 -4.00 -37.79 14.14
C LEU A 385 -2.82 -38.76 13.92
N LYS A 386 -2.49 -39.56 14.94
CA LYS A 386 -1.40 -40.55 14.85
C LYS A 386 -1.66 -41.61 13.79
N GLU A 387 -2.89 -42.12 13.70
CA GLU A 387 -3.27 -43.09 12.66
C GLU A 387 -3.12 -42.49 11.28
N GLU A 388 -3.57 -41.23 11.07
CA GLU A 388 -3.51 -40.56 9.80
C GLU A 388 -2.06 -40.26 9.39
N ILE A 389 -1.21 -39.78 10.31
CA ILE A 389 0.23 -39.62 10.08
C ILE A 389 0.86 -40.94 9.63
N ASN A 390 0.56 -42.06 10.30
CA ASN A 390 1.09 -43.37 9.96
C ASN A 390 0.61 -43.83 8.59
N ARG A 391 -0.65 -43.55 8.23
CA ARG A 391 -1.21 -43.85 6.91
C ARG A 391 -0.45 -43.13 5.81
N PHE A 392 -0.24 -41.80 5.96
CA PHE A 392 0.49 -41.01 4.98
C PHE A 392 1.96 -41.44 4.86
N ARG A 393 2.62 -41.71 5.98
CA ARG A 393 4.02 -42.22 5.96
C ARG A 393 4.16 -43.56 5.24
N LYS A 394 3.21 -44.48 5.42
CA LYS A 394 3.19 -45.78 4.70
C LYS A 394 2.97 -45.60 3.20
N SER A 395 2.34 -44.52 2.78
CA SER A 395 2.07 -44.17 1.38
C SER A 395 3.15 -43.25 0.79
N ASP A 396 4.32 -43.17 1.43
CA ASP A 396 5.49 -42.36 1.00
C ASP A 396 5.26 -40.84 0.94
N TYR A 397 4.33 -40.35 1.78
CA TYR A 397 4.13 -38.89 1.93
C TYR A 397 5.09 -38.32 2.99
N THR A 398 5.56 -37.09 2.73
CA THR A 398 6.21 -36.27 3.75
C THR A 398 5.14 -35.61 4.60
N VAL A 399 5.12 -35.87 5.89
CA VAL A 399 4.18 -35.24 6.84
C VAL A 399 4.90 -34.13 7.59
N VAL A 400 4.32 -32.93 7.55
CA VAL A 400 4.80 -31.76 8.28
C VAL A 400 3.77 -31.37 9.33
N LEU A 401 4.22 -31.26 10.58
CA LEU A 401 3.43 -30.75 11.69
C LEU A 401 3.94 -29.35 12.04
N GLN A 402 3.05 -28.38 12.00
CA GLN A 402 3.35 -27.02 12.42
C GLN A 402 2.66 -26.74 13.75
N ALA A 403 3.42 -26.26 14.72
CA ALA A 403 2.93 -25.88 16.03
C ALA A 403 3.40 -24.47 16.39
N ASN A 404 2.59 -23.74 17.15
CA ASN A 404 2.91 -22.38 17.56
C ASN A 404 4.02 -22.31 18.63
N SER A 405 4.27 -23.42 19.33
CA SER A 405 5.37 -23.55 20.30
C SER A 405 5.77 -25.01 20.46
N ALA A 406 6.96 -25.26 21.02
CA ALA A 406 7.44 -26.59 21.34
C ALA A 406 6.62 -27.30 22.44
N SER A 407 5.76 -26.59 23.13
CA SER A 407 4.87 -27.08 24.19
C SER A 407 3.41 -27.26 23.73
N SER A 408 3.14 -27.07 22.45
CA SER A 408 1.80 -27.19 21.86
C SER A 408 1.49 -28.64 21.44
#